data_ebe918ea9b536a719a204060dec5525d
#
_entry.id   ebe918ea9b536a719a204060dec5525d
#
_cell.length_a   1.000
_cell.length_b   1.000
_cell.length_c   1.000
_cell.angle_alpha   90.00
_cell.angle_beta   90.00
_cell.angle_gamma   90.00
#
_symmetry.space_group_name_H-M   'P 1'
#
loop_
_entity.id
_entity.type
_entity.pdbx_description
1 polymer ?
#
loop_
_entity_poly.entity_id
_entity_poly.type
_entity_poly.pdbx_seq_one_letter_code
_entity_poly.pdbx_strand_id
1 'polypeptide(L)'
;MTTKYDMVTFATVELRKLNHKGRPTNDDIKESVDIVYDAQAIYMLHNDFHTRQGNTPLLFTEGGKEYPIIELTVTKNKLTDFKGQIYYKFIPEKAQYKECDIQEQRYYQEKAMEKVKEDD
;
A
#
# COMPACT_ATOMS: atom_id res chain seq x y z
N MET A 1 3.89 -22.01 11.78
CA MET A 1 4.14 -22.96 10.73
C MET A 1 5.49 -22.83 10.07
N THR A 2 5.99 -21.64 9.88
CA THR A 2 7.32 -21.45 9.28
C THR A 2 8.47 -21.75 10.21
N THR A 3 8.26 -21.65 11.51
CA THR A 3 9.31 -21.82 12.51
C THR A 3 9.92 -23.21 12.54
N LYS A 4 9.14 -24.22 12.20
CA LYS A 4 9.60 -25.61 12.27
C LYS A 4 10.51 -26.01 11.10
N TYR A 5 10.38 -25.36 9.96
CA TYR A 5 11.04 -25.76 8.72
C TYR A 5 11.88 -24.67 8.07
N ASP A 6 12.13 -23.58 8.78
CA ASP A 6 12.88 -22.45 8.23
C ASP A 6 12.29 -21.93 6.91
N MET A 7 10.98 -21.96 6.78
CA MET A 7 10.30 -21.51 5.56
C MET A 7 9.69 -20.13 5.73
N VAL A 8 9.63 -19.40 4.62
CA VAL A 8 8.90 -18.13 4.55
C VAL A 8 7.64 -18.38 3.74
N THR A 9 6.50 -18.07 4.32
CA THR A 9 5.21 -18.23 3.66
C THR A 9 4.61 -16.86 3.37
N PHE A 10 4.28 -16.61 2.11
CA PHE A 10 3.54 -15.44 1.68
C PHE A 10 2.14 -15.85 1.27
N ALA A 11 1.15 -15.06 1.67
CA ALA A 11 -0.22 -15.30 1.30
C ALA A 11 -0.87 -13.99 0.86
N THR A 12 -1.66 -14.06 -0.20
CA THR A 12 -2.52 -12.94 -0.57
C THR A 12 -3.91 -13.18 -0.02
N VAL A 13 -4.57 -12.13 0.43
CA VAL A 13 -5.91 -12.24 0.99
C VAL A 13 -6.83 -11.24 0.32
N GLU A 14 -8.11 -11.61 0.25
CA GLU A 14 -9.14 -10.78 -0.32
C GLU A 14 -9.59 -9.74 0.72
N LEU A 15 -9.77 -8.50 0.29
CA LEU A 15 -10.29 -7.45 1.15
C LEU A 15 -11.81 -7.37 1.02
N ARG A 16 -12.46 -6.91 2.10
CA ARG A 16 -13.86 -6.56 2.05
C ARG A 16 -14.06 -5.35 1.15
N LYS A 17 -15.27 -5.20 0.61
CA LYS A 17 -15.62 -3.98 -0.10
C LYS A 17 -15.49 -2.80 0.85
N LEU A 18 -14.69 -1.81 0.49
CA LEU A 18 -14.46 -0.66 1.34
C LEU A 18 -15.68 0.26 1.36
N ASN A 19 -16.08 0.66 2.55
CA ASN A 19 -17.18 1.61 2.75
C ASN A 19 -16.67 3.04 2.84
N HIS A 20 -15.36 3.24 2.68
CA HIS A 20 -14.71 4.55 2.78
C HIS A 20 -13.77 4.74 1.59
N LYS A 21 -13.47 5.98 1.30
CA LYS A 21 -12.43 6.31 0.34
C LYS A 21 -11.09 6.23 1.04
N GLY A 22 -10.05 5.84 0.31
CA GLY A 22 -8.70 5.84 0.84
C GLY A 22 -8.16 4.44 1.11
N ARG A 23 -7.24 4.35 2.06
CA ARG A 23 -6.41 3.18 2.26
C ARG A 23 -7.13 2.04 2.96
N PRO A 24 -6.87 0.79 2.53
CA PRO A 24 -7.35 -0.36 3.29
C PRO A 24 -6.62 -0.47 4.64
N THR A 25 -7.32 -1.01 5.61
CA THR A 25 -6.78 -1.28 6.94
C THR A 25 -6.89 -2.77 7.26
N ASN A 26 -6.35 -3.19 8.40
CA ASN A 26 -6.45 -4.59 8.82
C ASN A 26 -7.90 -5.04 8.98
N ASP A 27 -8.82 -4.13 9.31
CA ASP A 27 -10.25 -4.44 9.43
C ASP A 27 -10.90 -4.75 8.09
N ASP A 28 -10.28 -4.37 7.00
CA ASP A 28 -10.81 -4.60 5.65
C ASP A 28 -10.44 -6.00 5.11
N ILE A 29 -9.61 -6.75 5.82
CA ILE A 29 -9.26 -8.11 5.42
C ILE A 29 -10.45 -9.03 5.68
N LYS A 30 -10.89 -9.70 4.62
CA LYS A 30 -12.02 -10.63 4.68
C LYS A 30 -11.68 -11.84 5.57
N GLU A 31 -12.59 -12.21 6.49
CA GLU A 31 -12.39 -13.33 7.43
C GLU A 31 -11.15 -13.16 8.31
N SER A 32 -10.98 -11.98 8.83
CA SER A 32 -9.66 -11.43 9.10
C SER A 32 -9.06 -11.65 10.48
N VAL A 33 -9.85 -11.95 11.52
CA VAL A 33 -9.33 -11.85 12.88
C VAL A 33 -8.13 -12.79 13.08
N ASP A 34 -8.27 -14.04 12.68
CA ASP A 34 -7.20 -15.03 12.83
C ASP A 34 -5.99 -14.69 11.94
N ILE A 35 -6.25 -14.22 10.73
CA ILE A 35 -5.17 -13.83 9.81
C ILE A 35 -4.34 -12.69 10.39
N VAL A 36 -5.01 -11.67 10.94
CA VAL A 36 -4.32 -10.53 11.51
C VAL A 36 -3.49 -10.93 12.73
N TYR A 37 -4.01 -11.84 13.57
CA TYR A 37 -3.27 -12.31 14.73
C TYR A 37 -2.09 -13.20 14.37
N ASP A 38 -2.28 -14.10 13.39
CA ASP A 38 -1.27 -15.10 13.05
C ASP A 38 -0.15 -14.57 12.17
N ALA A 39 -0.40 -13.55 11.37
CA ALA A 39 0.61 -13.02 10.46
C ALA A 39 1.74 -12.33 11.23
N GLN A 40 2.97 -12.54 10.79
CA GLN A 40 4.14 -11.85 11.33
C GLN A 40 4.28 -10.45 10.75
N ALA A 41 3.84 -10.26 9.51
CA ALA A 41 3.82 -8.96 8.84
C ALA A 41 2.63 -8.88 7.91
N ILE A 42 2.04 -7.70 7.82
CA ILE A 42 0.91 -7.43 6.91
C ILE A 42 1.25 -6.19 6.10
N TYR A 43 1.16 -6.32 4.78
CA TYR A 43 1.40 -5.25 3.84
C TYR A 43 0.13 -4.97 3.06
N MET A 44 -0.27 -3.70 2.99
CA MET A 44 -1.43 -3.26 2.21
C MET A 44 -0.97 -2.45 1.02
N LEU A 45 -1.45 -2.80 -0.16
CA LEU A 45 -1.19 -2.04 -1.37
C LEU A 45 -2.39 -1.18 -1.72
N HIS A 46 -2.16 0.08 -2.04
CA HIS A 46 -3.22 0.99 -2.43
C HIS A 46 -2.82 1.79 -3.66
N ASN A 47 -3.71 1.82 -4.65
CA ASN A 47 -3.56 2.61 -5.87
C ASN A 47 -4.61 3.71 -5.88
N ASP A 48 -4.25 4.87 -5.35
CA ASP A 48 -5.17 6.01 -5.25
C ASP A 48 -5.53 6.58 -6.63
N PHE A 49 -4.59 6.51 -7.57
CA PHE A 49 -4.82 6.92 -8.94
C PHE A 49 -5.97 6.14 -9.58
N HIS A 50 -5.99 4.84 -9.38
CA HIS A 50 -7.07 3.97 -9.91
C HIS A 50 -8.40 4.25 -9.20
N THR A 51 -8.37 4.33 -7.88
CA THR A 51 -9.56 4.53 -7.06
C THR A 51 -10.24 5.86 -7.36
N ARG A 52 -9.47 6.92 -7.59
CA ARG A 52 -9.98 8.27 -7.82
C ARG A 52 -9.99 8.67 -9.30
N GLN A 53 -9.73 7.72 -10.19
CA GLN A 53 -9.75 7.93 -11.65
C GLN A 53 -8.82 9.08 -12.07
N GLY A 54 -7.62 9.12 -11.50
CA GLY A 54 -6.60 10.12 -11.82
C GLY A 54 -6.72 11.42 -11.03
N ASN A 55 -7.78 11.61 -10.25
CA ASN A 55 -7.97 12.84 -9.47
C ASN A 55 -7.26 12.74 -8.12
N THR A 56 -5.93 12.66 -8.16
CA THR A 56 -5.10 12.47 -6.98
C THR A 56 -3.71 13.08 -7.21
N PRO A 57 -3.04 13.58 -6.15
CA PRO A 57 -1.63 13.96 -6.26
C PRO A 57 -0.68 12.76 -6.27
N LEU A 58 -1.17 11.54 -6.01
CA LEU A 58 -0.34 10.33 -5.98
C LEU A 58 -0.17 9.76 -7.38
N LEU A 59 0.52 10.54 -8.21
CA LEU A 59 0.86 10.19 -9.58
C LEU A 59 2.22 10.77 -9.95
N PHE A 60 2.81 10.26 -11.04
CA PHE A 60 3.99 10.86 -11.64
C PHE A 60 3.81 10.91 -13.15
N THR A 61 4.53 11.81 -13.80
CA THR A 61 4.45 12.00 -15.25
C THR A 61 5.78 11.60 -15.87
N GLU A 62 5.71 10.78 -16.94
CA GLU A 62 6.88 10.38 -17.70
C GLU A 62 6.48 10.29 -19.17
N GLY A 63 7.25 10.94 -20.03
CA GLY A 63 6.98 10.95 -21.47
C GLY A 63 5.63 11.53 -21.84
N GLY A 64 5.13 12.50 -21.05
CA GLY A 64 3.84 13.14 -21.30
C GLY A 64 2.63 12.33 -20.84
N LYS A 65 2.84 11.20 -20.17
CA LYS A 65 1.77 10.35 -19.67
C LYS A 65 1.81 10.27 -18.15
N GLU A 66 0.64 10.24 -17.53
CA GLU A 66 0.50 10.11 -16.10
C GLU A 66 0.43 8.65 -15.66
N TYR A 67 1.15 8.32 -14.61
CA TYR A 67 1.23 6.97 -14.05
C TYR A 67 0.96 6.99 -12.56
N PRO A 68 0.42 5.89 -12.01
CA PRO A 68 0.09 5.86 -10.59
C PRO A 68 1.33 5.69 -9.70
N ILE A 69 1.20 6.24 -8.49
CA ILE A 69 2.08 5.94 -7.37
C ILE A 69 1.36 4.89 -6.52
N ILE A 70 1.99 3.77 -6.27
CA ILE A 70 1.44 2.72 -5.42
C ILE A 70 1.96 2.91 -4.00
N GLU A 71 1.04 2.90 -3.04
CA GLU A 71 1.37 3.00 -1.63
C GLU A 71 1.39 1.61 -1.00
N LEU A 72 2.53 1.25 -0.41
CA LEU A 72 2.66 0.04 0.40
C LEU A 72 2.63 0.47 1.86
N THR A 73 1.60 0.07 2.59
CA THR A 73 1.49 0.36 4.02
C THR A 73 1.80 -0.89 4.82
N VAL A 74 2.75 -0.79 5.73
CA VAL A 74 3.06 -1.87 6.66
C VAL A 74 2.17 -1.69 7.89
N THR A 75 1.10 -2.47 7.97
CA THR A 75 0.10 -2.32 9.03
C THR A 75 0.39 -3.20 10.24
N LYS A 76 1.20 -4.23 10.06
CA LYS A 76 1.66 -5.10 11.14
C LYS A 76 3.06 -5.57 10.82
N ASN A 77 3.95 -5.52 11.80
CA ASN A 77 5.33 -5.98 11.60
C ASN A 77 5.92 -6.45 12.93
N LYS A 78 6.01 -7.76 13.11
CA LYS A 78 6.65 -8.38 14.26
C LYS A 78 8.14 -8.63 14.04
N LEU A 79 8.61 -8.45 12.81
CA LEU A 79 9.99 -8.78 12.43
C LEU A 79 10.95 -7.63 12.68
N THR A 80 10.46 -6.38 12.53
CA THR A 80 11.24 -5.16 12.74
C THR A 80 10.34 -4.10 13.35
N ASP A 81 10.93 -2.96 13.71
CA ASP A 81 10.16 -1.84 14.26
C ASP A 81 9.51 -0.96 13.21
N PHE A 82 9.72 -1.27 11.92
CA PHE A 82 9.19 -0.43 10.86
C PHE A 82 7.68 -0.55 10.74
N LYS A 83 7.00 0.58 10.83
CA LYS A 83 5.58 0.73 10.47
C LYS A 83 5.46 2.05 9.71
N GLY A 84 4.72 2.04 8.62
CA GLY A 84 4.54 3.24 7.82
C GLY A 84 4.30 2.90 6.36
N GLN A 85 4.58 3.86 5.50
CA GLN A 85 4.32 3.75 4.08
C GLN A 85 5.59 3.84 3.27
N ILE A 86 5.62 3.07 2.17
CA ILE A 86 6.66 3.15 1.15
C ILE A 86 5.96 3.38 -0.18
N TYR A 87 6.47 4.27 -1.00
CA TYR A 87 5.85 4.66 -2.27
C TYR A 87 6.67 4.15 -3.44
N TYR A 88 5.96 3.65 -4.45
CA TYR A 88 6.54 3.09 -5.67
C TYR A 88 5.93 3.73 -6.89
N LYS A 89 6.75 3.97 -7.91
CA LYS A 89 6.29 4.35 -9.23
C LYS A 89 5.89 3.09 -9.99
N PHE A 90 4.67 3.04 -10.50
CA PHE A 90 4.17 1.89 -11.23
C PHE A 90 3.99 2.20 -12.71
N ILE A 91 4.59 1.38 -13.57
CA ILE A 91 4.45 1.49 -15.02
C ILE A 91 3.76 0.22 -15.52
N PRO A 92 2.40 0.25 -15.70
CA PRO A 92 1.64 -0.95 -16.04
C PRO A 92 2.04 -1.61 -17.36
N GLU A 93 2.38 -0.81 -18.37
CA GLU A 93 2.75 -1.32 -19.70
C GLU A 93 3.99 -2.20 -19.66
N LYS A 94 4.86 -1.95 -18.70
CA LYS A 94 6.10 -2.72 -18.50
C LYS A 94 6.00 -3.66 -17.31
N ALA A 95 4.87 -3.67 -16.60
CA ALA A 95 4.68 -4.40 -15.35
C ALA A 95 5.84 -4.13 -14.37
N GLN A 96 6.24 -2.88 -14.25
CA GLN A 96 7.44 -2.47 -13.54
C GLN A 96 7.11 -1.57 -12.36
N TYR A 97 7.76 -1.85 -11.22
CA TYR A 97 7.69 -1.01 -10.02
C TYR A 97 9.08 -0.45 -9.75
N LYS A 98 9.17 0.86 -9.48
CA LYS A 98 10.40 1.51 -9.06
C LYS A 98 10.18 2.18 -7.72
N GLU A 99 11.02 1.87 -6.73
CA GLU A 99 10.94 2.54 -5.45
C GLU A 99 11.27 4.02 -5.60
N CYS A 100 10.47 4.88 -4.98
CA CYS A 100 10.72 6.32 -4.96
C CYS A 100 11.95 6.62 -4.11
N ASP A 101 12.70 7.68 -4.45
CA ASP A 101 13.82 8.11 -3.62
C ASP A 101 13.31 8.79 -2.32
N ILE A 102 14.23 9.16 -1.43
CA ILE A 102 13.86 9.73 -0.13
C ILE A 102 13.04 11.01 -0.27
N GLN A 103 13.40 11.88 -1.21
CA GLN A 103 12.67 13.13 -1.43
C GLN A 103 11.27 12.86 -1.98
N GLU A 104 11.16 11.94 -2.92
CA GLU A 104 9.88 11.53 -3.48
C GLU A 104 9.00 10.86 -2.42
N GLN A 105 9.58 10.02 -1.56
CA GLN A 105 8.85 9.39 -0.46
C GLN A 105 8.23 10.44 0.46
N ARG A 106 8.97 11.46 0.84
CA ARG A 106 8.47 12.55 1.68
C ARG A 106 7.38 13.35 0.98
N TYR A 107 7.57 13.64 -0.30
CA TYR A 107 6.59 14.40 -1.09
C TYR A 107 5.25 13.66 -1.14
N TYR A 108 5.26 12.39 -1.50
CA TYR A 108 4.02 11.60 -1.62
C TYR A 108 3.40 11.32 -0.26
N GLN A 109 4.19 11.17 0.78
CA GLN A 109 3.66 11.01 2.13
C GLN A 109 2.87 12.24 2.57
N GLU A 110 3.38 13.44 2.31
CA GLU A 110 2.67 14.67 2.60
C GLU A 110 1.37 14.76 1.80
N LYS A 111 1.41 14.43 0.51
CA LYS A 111 0.22 14.49 -0.34
C LYS A 111 -0.83 13.48 0.10
N ALA A 112 -0.42 12.29 0.51
CA ALA A 112 -1.33 11.29 1.03
C ALA A 112 -1.99 11.74 2.33
N MET A 113 -1.26 12.39 3.22
CA MET A 113 -1.80 12.92 4.47
C MET A 113 -2.81 14.03 4.22
N GLU A 114 -2.56 14.90 3.25
CA GLU A 114 -3.50 15.94 2.85
C GLU A 114 -4.82 15.33 2.35
N LYS A 115 -4.74 14.26 1.56
CA LYS A 115 -5.92 13.56 1.06
C LYS A 115 -6.74 12.93 2.18
N VAL A 116 -6.09 12.35 3.18
CA VAL A 116 -6.78 11.78 4.34
C VAL A 116 -7.58 12.86 5.06
N LYS A 117 -7.03 14.05 5.22
CA LYS A 117 -7.74 15.19 5.84
C LYS A 117 -8.94 15.64 5.03
N GLU A 118 -8.83 15.65 3.69
CA GLU A 118 -9.94 16.01 2.82
C GLU A 118 -11.07 15.00 2.87
N ASP A 119 -10.75 13.72 3.03
CA ASP A 119 -11.73 12.63 3.07
C ASP A 119 -12.47 12.56 4.42
N ASP A 120 -11.90 13.14 5.46
CA ASP A 120 -12.53 13.25 6.77
C ASP A 120 -13.48 14.44 6.81
#